data_eab6a29381e2310175e76fef8da01301
#
_entry.id   eab6a29381e2310175e76fef8da01301
#
_cell.length_a   1.000
_cell.length_b   1.000
_cell.length_c   1.000
_cell.angle_alpha   90.00
_cell.angle_beta   90.00
_cell.angle_gamma   90.00
#
_symmetry.space_group_name_H-M   'P 1'
#
loop_
_entity.id
_entity.type
_entity.pdbx_description
1 polymer ?
#
loop_
_entity_poly.entity_id
_entity_poly.type
_entity_poly.pdbx_seq_one_letter_code
_entity_poly.pdbx_strand_id
1 'polypeptide(L)' 'MDQPGSSLDHLAFEIDLSNIEAERRRLESLGVEIKPVEFGFVHWRSIFFRDPEGNMVEFVAYDESVT' A
#
# COMPACT_ATOMS: atom_id res chain seq x y z
N MET A 1 -13.42 9.50 -16.77
CA MET A 1 -12.85 9.69 -16.39
C MET A 1 -12.34 10.09 -16.20
N ASP A 2 -12.48 9.95 -15.95
CA ASP A 2 -11.81 10.16 -15.58
C ASP A 2 -11.22 10.40 -15.35
N GLN A 3 -11.35 10.34 -15.38
CA GLN A 3 -10.67 10.56 -15.02
C GLN A 3 -9.95 10.65 -15.14
N PRO A 4 -10.01 10.55 -15.49
CA PRO A 4 -9.14 10.68 -15.38
C PRO A 4 -8.43 10.78 -15.23
N GLY A 5 -8.37 10.52 -15.38
CA GLY A 5 -7.70 10.60 -14.95
C GLY A 5 -7.13 10.52 -14.60
N SER A 6 -7.72 10.54 -14.68
CA SER A 6 -7.27 10.88 -14.05
C SER A 6 -6.35 10.70 -13.80
N SER A 7 -6.59 11.09 -14.08
CA SER A 7 -5.33 10.60 -13.89
C SER A 7 -5.13 10.07 -12.51
N LEU A 8 -5.05 8.86 -12.50
CA LEU A 8 -4.93 8.14 -11.27
C LEU A 8 -3.44 7.96 -10.97
N ASP A 9 -2.96 8.62 -9.91
CA ASP A 9 -1.56 8.56 -9.58
C ASP A 9 -1.19 7.27 -8.87
N HIS A 10 -2.13 6.65 -8.17
CA HIS A 10 -1.83 5.37 -7.54
C HIS A 10 -3.12 4.58 -7.34
N LEU A 11 -2.95 3.28 -7.15
CA LEU A 11 -4.03 2.34 -6.87
C LEU A 11 -3.95 1.92 -5.42
N ALA A 12 -5.05 2.01 -4.70
CA ALA A 12 -5.08 1.63 -3.28
C ALA A 12 -6.00 0.43 -3.10
N PHE A 13 -5.52 -0.57 -2.36
CA PHE A 13 -6.27 -1.78 -2.08
C PHE A 13 -6.29 -2.02 -0.58
N GLU A 14 -7.49 -2.20 -0.02
CA GLU A 14 -7.61 -2.55 1.37
C GLU A 14 -7.45 -4.06 1.52
N ILE A 15 -6.57 -4.50 2.42
CA ILE A 15 -6.33 -5.92 2.66
C ILE A 15 -6.39 -6.16 4.17
N ASP A 16 -6.49 -7.43 4.56
CA ASP A 16 -6.47 -7.79 5.97
C ASP A 16 -5.11 -7.48 6.58
N LEU A 17 -5.12 -7.07 7.84
CA LEU A 17 -3.87 -6.77 8.54
C LEU A 17 -2.91 -7.96 8.53
N SER A 18 -3.44 -9.17 8.66
CA SER A 18 -2.61 -10.37 8.65
C SER A 18 -1.89 -10.56 7.32
N ASN A 19 -2.39 -9.96 6.25
CA ASN A 19 -1.79 -10.10 4.93
C ASN A 19 -0.76 -9.05 4.62
N ILE A 20 -0.74 -7.94 5.36
CA ILE A 20 0.14 -6.83 4.99
C ILE A 20 1.61 -7.20 5.17
N GLU A 21 1.93 -7.93 6.25
CA GLU A 21 3.31 -8.38 6.47
C GLU A 21 3.71 -9.44 5.46
N ALA A 22 2.81 -10.35 5.13
CA ALA A 22 3.10 -11.37 4.15
C ALA A 22 3.38 -10.75 2.78
N GLU A 23 2.58 -9.76 2.40
CA GLU A 23 2.79 -9.07 1.13
C GLU A 23 4.10 -8.28 1.12
N ARG A 24 4.41 -7.64 2.25
CA ARG A 24 5.66 -6.89 2.35
C ARG A 24 6.85 -7.81 2.14
N ARG A 25 6.84 -8.97 2.81
CA ARG A 25 7.94 -9.93 2.66
C ARG A 25 8.05 -10.45 1.24
N ARG A 26 6.90 -10.74 0.63
CA ARG A 26 6.90 -11.26 -0.73
C ARG A 26 7.49 -10.23 -1.69
N LEU A 27 7.06 -8.99 -1.57
CA LEU A 27 7.54 -7.94 -2.45
C LEU A 27 9.02 -7.66 -2.23
N GLU A 28 9.47 -7.64 -0.97
CA GLU A 28 10.88 -7.43 -0.68
C GLU A 28 11.73 -8.55 -1.24
N SER A 29 11.23 -9.79 -1.20
CA SER A 29 11.98 -10.92 -1.74
C SER A 29 12.11 -10.83 -3.26
N LEU A 30 11.23 -10.08 -3.90
CA LEU A 30 11.30 -9.85 -5.35
C LEU A 30 12.13 -8.61 -5.70
N GLY A 31 12.74 -7.97 -4.70
CA GLY A 31 13.56 -6.80 -4.93
C GLY A 31 12.78 -5.50 -5.06
N VAL A 32 11.51 -5.49 -4.66
CA VAL A 32 10.69 -4.30 -4.74
C VAL A 32 10.94 -3.43 -3.51
N GLU A 33 11.15 -2.15 -3.74
CA GLU A 33 11.33 -1.19 -2.66
C GLU A 33 9.99 -0.85 -2.04
N ILE A 34 9.89 -0.95 -0.71
CA ILE A 34 8.66 -0.73 0.03
C ILE A 34 8.79 0.52 0.88
N LYS A 35 7.77 1.38 0.88
CA LYS A 35 7.72 2.54 1.77
C LYS A 35 6.54 2.35 2.73
N PRO A 36 6.80 2.03 4.01
CA PRO A 36 5.71 1.89 4.98
C PRO A 36 5.29 3.26 5.50
N VAL A 37 3.98 3.42 5.72
CA VAL A 37 3.43 4.65 6.27
C VAL A 37 2.32 4.28 7.24
N GLU A 38 2.24 4.99 8.37
CA GLU A 38 1.17 4.80 9.34
C GLU A 38 0.37 6.08 9.48
N PHE A 39 -0.96 5.93 9.49
CA PHE A 39 -1.88 7.05 9.64
C PHE A 39 -2.60 6.87 10.98
N GLY A 40 -2.07 7.48 12.04
CA GLY A 40 -2.52 7.21 13.39
C GLY A 40 -3.96 7.58 13.65
N PHE A 41 -4.43 8.71 13.12
CA PHE A 41 -5.77 9.18 13.44
C PHE A 41 -6.88 8.33 12.83
N VAL A 42 -6.55 7.47 11.88
CA VAL A 42 -7.51 6.52 11.30
C VAL A 42 -7.11 5.08 11.54
N HIS A 43 -6.03 4.85 12.27
CA HIS A 43 -5.54 3.50 12.61
C HIS A 43 -5.25 2.68 11.36
N TRP A 44 -4.61 3.28 10.39
CA TRP A 44 -4.29 2.59 9.13
C TRP A 44 -2.79 2.40 9.01
N ARG A 45 -2.43 1.23 8.51
CA ARG A 45 -1.05 0.87 8.17
C ARG A 45 -1.01 0.60 6.68
N SER A 46 -0.11 1.30 5.98
CA SER A 46 -0.01 1.19 4.53
C SER A 46 1.39 0.82 4.12
N ILE A 47 1.51 0.14 2.97
CA ILE A 47 2.79 -0.01 2.29
C ILE A 47 2.60 0.47 0.86
N PHE A 48 3.56 1.28 0.41
CA PHE A 48 3.57 1.82 -0.94
C PHE A 48 4.71 1.20 -1.73
N PHE A 49 4.45 0.87 -2.97
CA PHE A 49 5.50 0.34 -3.84
C PHE A 49 5.12 0.64 -5.29
N ARG A 50 6.08 0.44 -6.21
CA ARG A 50 5.81 0.62 -7.63
C ARG A 50 5.77 -0.73 -8.31
N ASP A 51 4.80 -0.89 -9.21
CA ASP A 51 4.73 -2.11 -10.00
C ASP A 51 5.78 -2.04 -11.13
N PRO A 52 5.95 -3.14 -11.89
CA PRO A 52 6.97 -3.13 -12.96
C PRO A 52 6.75 -2.07 -14.02
N GLU A 53 5.53 -1.57 -14.16
CA GLU A 53 5.23 -0.52 -15.13
C GLU A 53 5.41 0.88 -14.55
N GLY A 54 5.81 0.98 -13.29
CA GLY A 54 6.06 2.25 -12.66
C GLY A 54 4.87 2.87 -11.96
N ASN A 55 3.74 2.18 -11.90
CA ASN A 55 2.56 2.70 -11.21
C ASN A 55 2.72 2.56 -9.71
N MET A 56 2.27 3.59 -8.98
CA MET A 56 2.29 3.56 -7.52
C MET A 56 1.13 2.70 -7.02
N VAL A 57 1.42 1.76 -6.14
CA VAL A 57 0.41 0.88 -5.55
C VAL A 57 0.49 1.02 -4.04
N GLU A 58 -0.66 1.01 -3.38
CA GLU A 58 -0.76 1.07 -1.93
C GLU A 58 -1.60 -0.11 -1.44
N PHE A 59 -1.07 -0.87 -0.48
CA PHE A 59 -1.87 -1.80 0.30
C PHE A 59 -2.11 -1.17 1.66
N VAL A 60 -3.36 -1.13 2.10
CA VAL A 60 -3.73 -0.48 3.35
C VAL A 60 -4.53 -1.45 4.20
N ALA A 61 -4.26 -1.46 5.51
CA ALA A 61 -4.95 -2.33 6.44
C ALA A 61 -5.27 -1.56 7.72
N TYR A 62 -6.42 -1.87 8.32
CA TYR A 62 -6.78 -1.31 9.61
C TYR A 62 -5.96 -2.00 10.71
N ASP A 63 -5.39 -1.20 11.60
CA ASP A 63 -4.55 -1.71 12.68
C ASP A 63 -4.75 -0.82 13.90
N GLU A 64 -5.48 -1.32 14.90
CA GLU A 64 -5.78 -0.56 16.10
C GLU A 64 -4.54 -0.09 16.84
N SER A 65 -3.42 -0.79 16.66
CA SER A 65 -2.19 -0.44 17.37
C SER A 65 -1.51 0.78 16.79
N VAL A 66 -1.92 1.22 15.61
CA VAL A 66 -1.38 2.44 14.99
C VAL A 66 -2.14 3.64 15.56
N THR A 67 -1.43 4.50 16.28
CA THR A 67 -2.04 5.66 16.93
C THR A 67 -1.21 6.90 16.71
#